data_714e998da3e613f3997bcb71458707e2
#
_entry.id   714e998da3e613f3997bcb71458707e2
#
_cell.length_a   1.000
_cell.length_b   1.000
_cell.length_c   1.000
_cell.angle_alpha   90.00
_cell.angle_beta   90.00
_cell.angle_gamma   90.00
#
_symmetry.space_group_name_H-M   'P 1'
#
loop_
_entity.id
_entity.type
_entity.pdbx_description
1 polymer ?
#
loop_
_entity_poly.entity_id
_entity_poly.type
_entity_poly.pdbx_seq_one_letter_code
_entity_poly.pdbx_strand_id
1 'polypeptide(L)'
;VQGSSTLLMTDCAPNAQMVKFTFPARDNMPKVAMPEVEVYWYDGGMKPMRPTGFPQNKNLNVDGGGVIFHGTKDTLICGCYGRKPWLLSGRDPKCPPVLREVKETHEMDFVRACKENASSRIQTTSPFKEAGPFNEMVVMGVLAIRLQSLNQELLWDGLNMKFTNIDPNATIQTVIKDGFTIKDGHPTFNKQWTDPINAQAFAQELIKHTYRDGWKLPDMPNN
;
A
#
# COMPACT_ATOMS: atom_id res chain seq x y z
N VAL A 1 10.56 1.59 1.77
CA VAL A 1 9.45 1.98 0.89
C VAL A 1 9.81 3.22 0.10
N GLN A 2 9.36 3.30 -1.13
CA GLN A 2 9.57 4.45 -2.00
C GLN A 2 8.28 4.74 -2.79
N GLY A 3 7.90 6.02 -2.88
CA GLY A 3 6.73 6.47 -3.62
C GLY A 3 7.08 7.40 -4.78
N SER A 4 6.25 7.38 -5.81
CA SER A 4 6.28 8.32 -6.92
C SER A 4 4.86 8.54 -7.43
N SER A 5 4.50 9.77 -7.76
CA SER A 5 3.15 10.08 -8.20
C SER A 5 3.11 11.22 -9.21
N THR A 6 1.95 11.40 -9.82
CA THR A 6 1.59 12.65 -10.49
C THR A 6 1.59 13.79 -9.46
N LEU A 7 1.24 15.00 -9.89
CA LEU A 7 1.19 16.16 -9.02
C LEU A 7 0.52 15.84 -7.67
N LEU A 8 1.27 16.09 -6.59
CA LEU A 8 0.79 15.94 -5.22
C LEU A 8 0.39 17.30 -4.65
N MET A 9 -0.87 17.44 -4.32
CA MET A 9 -1.42 18.62 -3.67
C MET A 9 -1.63 18.39 -2.18
N THR A 10 -1.72 19.48 -1.41
CA THR A 10 -1.90 19.43 0.04
C THR A 10 -3.16 18.64 0.44
N ASP A 11 -4.27 18.89 -0.24
CA ASP A 11 -5.60 18.44 0.18
C ASP A 11 -6.13 17.24 -0.61
N CYS A 12 -5.39 16.77 -1.62
CA CYS A 12 -5.85 15.71 -2.51
C CYS A 12 -4.82 14.58 -2.62
N ALA A 13 -5.31 13.38 -2.88
CA ALA A 13 -4.49 12.30 -3.39
C ALA A 13 -4.05 12.62 -4.84
N PRO A 14 -2.90 12.12 -5.28
CA PRO A 14 -2.49 12.26 -6.68
C PRO A 14 -3.41 11.45 -7.60
N ASN A 15 -3.51 11.85 -8.87
CA ASN A 15 -4.33 11.12 -9.85
C ASN A 15 -3.79 9.73 -10.18
N ALA A 16 -2.48 9.55 -10.09
CA ALA A 16 -1.82 8.26 -10.29
C ALA A 16 -0.56 8.18 -9.45
N GLN A 17 -0.27 7.00 -8.95
CA GLN A 17 0.90 6.76 -8.12
C GLN A 17 1.45 5.35 -8.31
N MET A 18 2.72 5.23 -7.99
CA MET A 18 3.44 3.97 -7.86
C MET A 18 4.15 3.93 -6.52
N VAL A 19 4.04 2.82 -5.82
CA VAL A 19 4.75 2.59 -4.57
C VAL A 19 5.51 1.27 -4.65
N LYS A 20 6.78 1.31 -4.26
CA LYS A 20 7.62 0.13 -4.08
C LYS A 20 7.80 -0.12 -2.59
N PHE A 21 7.52 -1.34 -2.16
CA PHE A 21 7.86 -1.85 -0.83
C PHE A 21 8.93 -2.91 -0.98
N THR A 22 9.94 -2.85 -0.12
CA THR A 22 10.99 -3.87 -0.04
C THR A 22 10.90 -4.54 1.33
N PHE A 23 10.64 -5.84 1.34
CA PHE A 23 10.60 -6.67 2.54
C PHE A 23 11.86 -7.53 2.61
N PRO A 24 12.59 -7.50 3.73
CA PRO A 24 13.81 -8.27 3.85
C PRO A 24 13.53 -9.79 3.75
N ALA A 25 14.57 -10.54 3.39
CA ALA A 25 14.52 -12.00 3.40
C ALA A 25 14.09 -12.50 4.79
N ARG A 26 13.25 -13.53 4.81
CA ARG A 26 12.78 -14.17 6.05
C ARG A 26 13.32 -15.60 6.10
N ASP A 27 14.12 -15.83 7.09
CA ASP A 27 14.53 -17.19 7.44
C ASP A 27 13.39 -17.93 8.13
N ASN A 28 13.33 -19.25 8.03
CA ASN A 28 12.41 -20.12 8.77
C ASN A 28 10.92 -20.06 8.37
N MET A 29 10.58 -19.68 7.16
CA MET A 29 9.22 -19.88 6.64
C MET A 29 9.14 -21.21 5.87
N PRO A 30 8.65 -22.29 6.46
CA PRO A 30 8.52 -23.56 5.75
C PRO A 30 7.56 -23.38 4.57
N LYS A 31 7.92 -23.86 3.38
CA LYS A 31 7.16 -23.81 2.14
C LYS A 31 7.20 -22.47 1.37
N VAL A 32 7.70 -21.42 1.95
CA VAL A 32 7.93 -20.14 1.26
C VAL A 32 9.36 -19.77 1.53
N ALA A 33 10.29 -20.24 0.69
CA ALA A 33 11.63 -19.67 0.67
C ALA A 33 11.43 -18.19 0.29
N MET A 34 11.60 -17.32 1.25
CA MET A 34 11.42 -15.89 1.05
C MET A 34 12.78 -15.22 1.00
N PRO A 35 13.37 -15.10 -0.21
CA PRO A 35 14.36 -14.07 -0.44
C PRO A 35 13.71 -12.72 -0.15
N GLU A 36 14.43 -11.64 -0.28
CA GLU A 36 13.83 -10.32 -0.31
C GLU A 36 12.64 -10.29 -1.28
N VAL A 37 11.54 -9.69 -0.86
CA VAL A 37 10.33 -9.54 -1.67
C VAL A 37 10.08 -8.08 -1.96
N GLU A 38 9.99 -7.74 -3.22
CA GLU A 38 9.57 -6.44 -3.69
C GLU A 38 8.09 -6.49 -4.08
N VAL A 39 7.32 -5.53 -3.56
CA VAL A 39 5.92 -5.34 -3.94
C VAL A 39 5.78 -3.98 -4.60
N TYR A 40 5.25 -3.96 -5.80
CA TYR A 40 4.95 -2.75 -6.55
C TYR A 40 3.45 -2.54 -6.64
N TRP A 41 2.98 -1.41 -6.15
CA TRP A 41 1.61 -0.96 -6.29
C TRP A 41 1.51 0.08 -7.40
N TYR A 42 0.49 -0.05 -8.22
CA TYR A 42 0.18 0.89 -9.30
C TYR A 42 -1.30 1.25 -9.23
N ASP A 43 -1.64 2.52 -9.35
CA ASP A 43 -3.02 2.96 -9.48
C ASP A 43 -3.17 4.17 -10.40
N GLY A 44 -4.39 4.75 -10.48
CA GLY A 44 -4.66 5.88 -11.34
C GLY A 44 -4.53 5.59 -12.84
N GLY A 45 -4.73 4.33 -13.25
CA GLY A 45 -4.58 3.91 -14.64
C GLY A 45 -3.19 3.41 -15.00
N MET A 46 -2.20 3.59 -14.13
CA MET A 46 -0.87 3.00 -14.31
C MET A 46 -0.95 1.48 -14.13
N LYS A 47 -0.10 0.77 -14.86
CA LYS A 47 -0.03 -0.70 -14.83
C LYS A 47 1.43 -1.13 -14.83
N PRO A 48 1.75 -2.29 -14.24
CA PRO A 48 3.08 -2.87 -14.38
C PRO A 48 3.36 -3.22 -15.85
N MET A 49 4.63 -3.35 -16.18
CA MET A 49 5.03 -3.86 -17.48
C MET A 49 4.51 -5.29 -17.66
N ARG A 50 4.13 -5.62 -18.90
CA ARG A 50 3.62 -6.97 -19.21
C ARG A 50 4.72 -8.00 -19.00
N PRO A 51 4.44 -9.09 -18.28
CA PRO A 51 5.41 -10.18 -18.17
C PRO A 51 5.79 -10.76 -19.54
N THR A 52 7.02 -11.17 -19.68
CA THR A 52 7.47 -11.88 -20.88
C THR A 52 6.61 -13.11 -21.12
N GLY A 53 6.15 -13.30 -22.34
CA GLY A 53 5.22 -14.40 -22.70
C GLY A 53 3.75 -14.14 -22.38
N PHE A 54 3.39 -12.99 -21.82
CA PHE A 54 1.98 -12.66 -21.58
C PHE A 54 1.25 -12.50 -22.94
N PRO A 55 0.06 -13.14 -23.12
CA PRO A 55 -0.68 -13.12 -24.39
C PRO A 55 -1.01 -11.70 -24.86
N GLN A 56 -0.71 -11.39 -26.12
CA GLN A 56 -0.83 -10.03 -26.70
C GLN A 56 -2.23 -9.42 -26.53
N ASN A 57 -3.27 -10.22 -26.72
CA ASN A 57 -4.65 -9.75 -26.71
C ASN A 57 -5.34 -9.87 -25.33
N LYS A 58 -4.61 -10.28 -24.29
CA LYS A 58 -5.16 -10.41 -22.94
C LYS A 58 -4.98 -9.13 -22.15
N ASN A 59 -6.01 -8.72 -21.42
CA ASN A 59 -5.91 -7.57 -20.55
C ASN A 59 -5.22 -7.96 -19.21
N LEU A 60 -4.30 -7.13 -18.74
CA LEU A 60 -3.71 -7.29 -17.40
C LEU A 60 -4.71 -6.98 -16.29
N ASN A 61 -5.62 -6.06 -16.56
CA ASN A 61 -6.62 -5.63 -15.60
C ASN A 61 -7.90 -6.42 -15.82
N VAL A 62 -8.23 -7.29 -14.86
CA VAL A 62 -9.46 -8.08 -14.85
C VAL A 62 -10.27 -7.63 -13.62
N ASP A 63 -11.53 -7.29 -13.84
CA ASP A 63 -12.45 -6.88 -12.77
C ASP A 63 -11.95 -5.66 -11.94
N GLY A 64 -11.37 -4.64 -12.61
CA GLY A 64 -10.92 -3.40 -11.97
C GLY A 64 -9.53 -3.44 -11.33
N GLY A 65 -8.82 -4.54 -11.38
CA GLY A 65 -7.48 -4.68 -10.82
C GLY A 65 -6.89 -6.06 -11.07
N GLY A 66 -5.78 -6.35 -10.42
CA GLY A 66 -5.15 -7.66 -10.49
C GLY A 66 -3.81 -7.70 -9.76
N VAL A 67 -3.27 -8.89 -9.63
CA VAL A 67 -1.96 -9.13 -9.02
C VAL A 67 -1.16 -10.05 -9.91
N ILE A 68 0.13 -9.76 -10.03
CA ILE A 68 1.13 -10.58 -10.70
C ILE A 68 2.15 -11.00 -9.64
N PHE A 69 2.31 -12.30 -9.46
CA PHE A 69 3.35 -12.87 -8.60
C PHE A 69 4.45 -13.45 -9.47
N HIS A 70 5.61 -12.84 -9.47
CA HIS A 70 6.79 -13.35 -10.15
C HIS A 70 7.50 -14.35 -9.25
N GLY A 71 7.29 -15.63 -9.50
CA GLY A 71 7.98 -16.71 -8.79
C GLY A 71 9.21 -17.19 -9.54
N THR A 72 10.02 -18.00 -8.89
CA THR A 72 11.25 -18.60 -9.48
C THR A 72 10.96 -19.67 -10.53
N LYS A 73 9.76 -20.25 -10.54
CA LYS A 73 9.37 -21.35 -11.45
C LYS A 73 8.30 -20.92 -12.46
N ASP A 74 7.48 -19.95 -12.11
CA ASP A 74 6.37 -19.53 -12.94
C ASP A 74 5.87 -18.15 -12.49
N THR A 75 5.00 -17.55 -13.29
CA THR A 75 4.31 -16.31 -12.94
C THR A 75 2.82 -16.60 -12.72
N LEU A 76 2.34 -16.34 -11.52
CA LEU A 76 0.92 -16.44 -11.16
C LEU A 76 0.24 -15.09 -11.38
N ILE A 77 -0.89 -15.11 -12.05
CA ILE A 77 -1.69 -13.92 -12.35
C ILE A 77 -3.12 -14.16 -11.90
N CYS A 78 -3.70 -13.18 -11.23
CA CYS A 78 -5.10 -13.22 -10.85
C CYS A 78 -5.75 -11.85 -10.99
N GLY A 79 -7.07 -11.81 -11.06
CA GLY A 79 -7.85 -10.59 -11.03
C GLY A 79 -7.97 -10.02 -9.60
N CYS A 80 -8.75 -8.95 -9.48
CA CYS A 80 -9.08 -8.34 -8.19
C CYS A 80 -9.64 -9.41 -7.23
N TYR A 81 -9.29 -9.32 -5.95
CA TYR A 81 -9.65 -10.30 -4.91
C TYR A 81 -9.17 -11.74 -5.16
N GLY A 82 -8.07 -11.92 -5.91
CA GLY A 82 -7.55 -13.25 -6.23
C GLY A 82 -8.41 -14.05 -7.21
N ARG A 83 -9.33 -13.40 -7.93
CA ARG A 83 -10.24 -14.09 -8.84
C ARG A 83 -9.52 -14.69 -10.06
N LYS A 84 -10.00 -15.85 -10.51
CA LYS A 84 -9.54 -16.54 -11.72
C LYS A 84 -8.01 -16.65 -11.80
N PRO A 85 -7.33 -17.23 -10.79
CA PRO A 85 -5.88 -17.39 -10.82
C PRO A 85 -5.47 -18.33 -11.96
N TRP A 86 -4.36 -18.00 -12.62
CA TRP A 86 -3.79 -18.82 -13.67
C TRP A 86 -2.27 -18.64 -13.73
N LEU A 87 -1.56 -19.66 -14.20
CA LEU A 87 -0.13 -19.63 -14.40
C LEU A 87 0.21 -19.27 -15.84
N LEU A 88 1.22 -18.43 -16.03
CA LEU A 88 1.64 -17.95 -17.34
C LEU A 88 2.10 -19.08 -18.26
N SER A 89 2.68 -20.15 -17.70
CA SER A 89 3.07 -21.37 -18.42
C SER A 89 1.87 -22.16 -18.98
N GLY A 90 0.64 -21.84 -18.56
CA GLY A 90 -0.55 -22.62 -18.87
C GLY A 90 -0.74 -23.89 -18.03
N ARG A 91 0.17 -24.17 -17.10
CA ARG A 91 0.03 -25.28 -16.16
C ARG A 91 -1.17 -25.05 -15.25
N ASP A 92 -1.93 -26.10 -14.97
CA ASP A 92 -3.04 -26.03 -14.02
C ASP A 92 -2.52 -25.95 -12.57
N PRO A 93 -2.77 -24.85 -11.84
CA PRO A 93 -2.39 -24.74 -10.44
C PRO A 93 -3.36 -25.57 -9.58
N LYS A 94 -3.07 -26.83 -9.39
CA LYS A 94 -3.85 -27.67 -8.47
C LYS A 94 -3.60 -27.26 -7.02
N CYS A 95 -4.53 -26.51 -6.47
CA CYS A 95 -4.50 -26.12 -5.05
C CYS A 95 -5.61 -26.86 -4.29
N PRO A 96 -5.27 -27.77 -3.38
CA PRO A 96 -6.29 -28.34 -2.51
C PRO A 96 -6.86 -27.24 -1.59
N PRO A 97 -8.17 -27.27 -1.29
CA PRO A 97 -8.76 -26.33 -0.34
C PRO A 97 -8.21 -26.63 1.05
N VAL A 98 -7.41 -25.70 1.57
CA VAL A 98 -6.79 -25.80 2.91
C VAL A 98 -7.30 -24.73 3.87
N LEU A 99 -8.04 -23.77 3.36
CA LEU A 99 -8.58 -22.67 4.17
C LEU A 99 -10.06 -22.93 4.45
N ARG A 100 -10.51 -22.42 5.60
CA ARG A 100 -11.93 -22.45 5.95
C ARG A 100 -12.72 -21.64 4.94
N GLU A 101 -13.78 -22.22 4.39
CA GLU A 101 -14.72 -21.50 3.55
C GLU A 101 -15.61 -20.57 4.41
N VAL A 102 -15.74 -19.33 4.00
CA VAL A 102 -16.70 -18.37 4.57
C VAL A 102 -17.92 -18.34 3.67
N LYS A 103 -19.06 -18.81 4.19
CA LYS A 103 -20.31 -18.90 3.43
C LYS A 103 -21.01 -17.55 3.25
N GLU A 104 -20.74 -16.63 4.15
CA GLU A 104 -21.27 -15.29 4.17
C GLU A 104 -20.18 -14.27 3.74
N THR A 105 -20.38 -12.98 4.01
CA THR A 105 -19.34 -11.98 3.77
C THR A 105 -18.29 -12.01 4.88
N HIS A 106 -17.11 -11.46 4.64
CA HIS A 106 -16.04 -11.42 5.66
C HIS A 106 -16.43 -10.52 6.85
N GLU A 107 -17.28 -9.52 6.64
CA GLU A 107 -17.84 -8.69 7.73
C GLU A 107 -18.74 -9.53 8.64
N MET A 108 -19.54 -10.40 8.06
CA MET A 108 -20.40 -11.29 8.83
C MET A 108 -19.59 -12.37 9.56
N ASP A 109 -18.46 -12.80 9.01
CA ASP A 109 -17.51 -13.68 9.72
C ASP A 109 -16.92 -12.97 10.95
N PHE A 110 -16.64 -11.68 10.87
CA PHE A 110 -16.23 -10.87 12.02
C PHE A 110 -17.36 -10.76 13.07
N VAL A 111 -18.58 -10.44 12.64
CA VAL A 111 -19.75 -10.35 13.54
C VAL A 111 -20.02 -11.69 14.23
N ARG A 112 -19.88 -12.82 13.52
CA ARG A 112 -19.97 -14.16 14.09
C ARG A 112 -18.96 -14.33 15.23
N ALA A 113 -17.70 -14.02 14.95
CA ALA A 113 -16.63 -14.16 15.96
C ALA A 113 -16.84 -13.26 17.19
N CYS A 114 -17.43 -12.07 17.02
CA CYS A 114 -17.79 -11.19 18.14
C CYS A 114 -18.86 -11.80 19.06
N LYS A 115 -19.74 -12.64 18.53
CA LYS A 115 -20.82 -13.29 19.27
C LYS A 115 -20.39 -14.59 19.94
N GLU A 116 -19.27 -15.18 19.55
CA GLU A 116 -18.76 -16.42 20.11
C GLU A 116 -18.02 -16.21 21.43
N ASN A 117 -18.05 -17.23 22.28
CA ASN A 117 -17.27 -17.21 23.50
C ASN A 117 -15.77 -17.15 23.19
N ALA A 118 -15.03 -16.30 23.89
CA ALA A 118 -13.60 -16.09 23.66
C ALA A 118 -12.75 -17.37 23.72
N SER A 119 -13.13 -18.31 24.60
CA SER A 119 -12.39 -19.58 24.78
C SER A 119 -12.62 -20.60 23.65
N SER A 120 -13.69 -20.48 22.89
CA SER A 120 -14.06 -21.41 21.79
C SER A 120 -14.18 -20.72 20.44
N ARG A 121 -13.80 -19.46 20.35
CA ARG A 121 -13.93 -18.64 19.15
C ARG A 121 -13.16 -19.22 17.98
N ILE A 122 -13.85 -19.40 16.86
CA ILE A 122 -13.19 -19.71 15.60
C ILE A 122 -12.60 -18.43 15.03
N GLN A 123 -11.31 -18.46 14.76
CA GLN A 123 -10.58 -17.33 14.19
C GLN A 123 -11.25 -16.82 12.91
N THR A 124 -11.35 -15.52 12.76
CA THR A 124 -11.81 -14.91 11.52
C THR A 124 -10.81 -15.14 10.39
N THR A 125 -11.25 -15.03 9.14
CA THR A 125 -10.37 -15.13 7.97
C THR A 125 -9.48 -13.91 7.79
N SER A 126 -9.80 -12.80 8.45
CA SER A 126 -9.00 -11.55 8.47
C SER A 126 -8.76 -11.13 9.91
N PRO A 127 -7.97 -11.89 10.69
CA PRO A 127 -7.70 -11.56 12.10
C PRO A 127 -6.81 -10.31 12.19
N PHE A 128 -6.97 -9.53 13.25
CA PHE A 128 -6.17 -8.33 13.50
C PHE A 128 -4.65 -8.58 13.49
N LYS A 129 -4.22 -9.77 13.88
CA LYS A 129 -2.81 -10.19 13.82
C LYS A 129 -2.22 -10.12 12.41
N GLU A 130 -3.04 -10.33 11.39
CA GLU A 130 -2.65 -10.27 9.98
C GLU A 130 -3.08 -8.95 9.34
N ALA A 131 -4.31 -8.50 9.63
CA ALA A 131 -4.86 -7.28 9.07
C ALA A 131 -4.13 -6.02 9.56
N GLY A 132 -3.63 -6.01 10.79
CA GLY A 132 -2.88 -4.88 11.36
C GLY A 132 -1.61 -4.58 10.55
N PRO A 133 -0.65 -5.51 10.45
CA PRO A 133 0.58 -5.31 9.66
C PRO A 133 0.30 -5.03 8.18
N PHE A 134 -0.76 -5.63 7.63
CA PHE A 134 -1.16 -5.35 6.25
C PHE A 134 -1.63 -3.90 6.06
N ASN A 135 -2.47 -3.38 6.96
CA ASN A 135 -2.90 -1.99 6.93
C ASN A 135 -1.74 -1.02 7.18
N GLU A 136 -0.81 -1.36 8.08
CA GLU A 136 0.42 -0.60 8.28
C GLU A 136 1.20 -0.44 6.97
N MET A 137 1.39 -1.52 6.22
CA MET A 137 2.02 -1.47 4.89
C MET A 137 1.27 -0.53 3.94
N VAL A 138 -0.05 -0.62 3.87
CA VAL A 138 -0.87 0.23 2.98
C VAL A 138 -0.73 1.71 3.33
N VAL A 139 -0.83 2.04 4.62
CA VAL A 139 -0.68 3.43 5.11
C VAL A 139 0.74 3.95 4.85
N MET A 140 1.75 3.11 5.00
CA MET A 140 3.15 3.45 4.69
C MET A 140 3.34 3.85 3.23
N GLY A 141 2.58 3.26 2.30
CA GLY A 141 2.57 3.68 0.90
C GLY A 141 2.09 5.12 0.74
N VAL A 142 1.06 5.53 1.48
CA VAL A 142 0.57 6.92 1.49
C VAL A 142 1.64 7.86 2.05
N LEU A 143 2.30 7.48 3.14
CA LEU A 143 3.40 8.27 3.72
C LEU A 143 4.55 8.43 2.72
N ALA A 144 4.93 7.37 2.01
CA ALA A 144 5.97 7.43 1.00
C ALA A 144 5.63 8.40 -0.14
N ILE A 145 4.36 8.46 -0.56
CA ILE A 145 3.89 9.44 -1.55
C ILE A 145 3.97 10.86 -0.98
N ARG A 146 3.54 11.09 0.26
CA ARG A 146 3.59 12.41 0.89
C ARG A 146 5.02 12.92 1.10
N LEU A 147 5.98 12.02 1.21
CA LEU A 147 7.41 12.31 1.43
C LEU A 147 8.26 12.13 0.16
N GLN A 148 7.65 11.91 -1.00
CA GLN A 148 8.37 11.57 -2.24
C GLN A 148 9.39 12.62 -2.68
N SER A 149 9.21 13.89 -2.29
CA SER A 149 10.14 14.98 -2.60
C SER A 149 11.51 14.83 -1.93
N LEU A 150 11.64 13.95 -0.95
CA LEU A 150 12.94 13.58 -0.36
C LEU A 150 13.81 12.77 -1.34
N ASN A 151 13.25 12.23 -2.41
CA ASN A 151 13.95 11.47 -3.45
C ASN A 151 14.83 10.33 -2.94
N GLN A 152 14.36 9.63 -1.91
CA GLN A 152 15.08 8.53 -1.30
C GLN A 152 14.14 7.36 -0.95
N GLU A 153 14.70 6.18 -0.79
CA GLU A 153 14.01 5.07 -0.15
C GLU A 153 13.91 5.36 1.34
N LEU A 154 12.69 5.21 1.88
CA LEU A 154 12.41 5.43 3.30
C LEU A 154 12.48 4.09 4.05
N LEU A 155 13.24 4.06 5.15
CA LEU A 155 13.40 2.89 6.01
C LEU A 155 12.43 2.99 7.20
N TRP A 156 11.52 2.04 7.29
CA TRP A 156 10.49 1.99 8.31
C TRP A 156 10.85 1.08 9.48
N ASP A 157 10.71 1.59 10.68
CA ASP A 157 10.78 0.84 11.93
C ASP A 157 9.36 0.70 12.51
N GLY A 158 8.71 -0.44 12.22
CA GLY A 158 7.33 -0.70 12.64
C GLY A 158 7.18 -0.83 14.15
N LEU A 159 8.23 -1.27 14.86
CA LEU A 159 8.18 -1.38 16.31
C LEU A 159 8.07 -0.01 17.00
N ASN A 160 8.80 0.97 16.48
CA ASN A 160 8.82 2.33 17.01
C ASN A 160 7.95 3.31 16.20
N MET A 161 7.25 2.82 15.18
CA MET A 161 6.34 3.60 14.32
C MET A 161 7.00 4.89 13.80
N LYS A 162 8.16 4.76 13.13
CA LYS A 162 8.92 5.89 12.60
C LYS A 162 9.78 5.52 11.41
N PHE A 163 10.07 6.50 10.58
CA PHE A 163 11.16 6.41 9.60
C PHE A 163 12.51 6.67 10.27
N THR A 164 13.52 5.89 9.90
CA THR A 164 14.84 5.93 10.58
C THR A 164 15.89 6.69 9.81
N ASN A 165 15.65 7.00 8.53
CA ASN A 165 16.64 7.60 7.64
C ASN A 165 16.24 8.96 7.05
N ILE A 166 15.28 9.67 7.65
CA ILE A 166 15.00 11.06 7.29
C ILE A 166 15.98 11.96 8.02
N ASP A 167 16.71 12.78 7.26
CA ASP A 167 17.61 13.79 7.86
C ASP A 167 16.79 14.76 8.74
N PRO A 168 17.20 15.00 9.98
CA PRO A 168 16.51 15.93 10.89
C PRO A 168 16.34 17.36 10.35
N ASN A 169 17.21 17.78 9.44
CA ASN A 169 17.16 19.09 8.80
C ASN A 169 16.44 19.08 7.44
N ALA A 170 16.03 17.91 6.95
CA ALA A 170 15.33 17.83 5.67
C ALA A 170 14.00 18.58 5.73
N THR A 171 13.69 19.29 4.67
CA THR A 171 12.42 19.99 4.51
C THR A 171 11.69 19.50 3.25
N ILE A 172 10.39 19.59 3.28
CA ILE A 172 9.53 19.29 2.12
C ILE A 172 8.58 20.47 1.88
N GLN A 173 8.11 20.56 0.65
CA GLN A 173 7.07 21.48 0.24
C GLN A 173 6.04 20.72 -0.59
N THR A 174 4.77 21.09 -0.46
CA THR A 174 3.69 20.53 -1.26
C THR A 174 3.00 21.63 -2.06
N VAL A 175 2.33 21.26 -3.14
CA VAL A 175 1.62 22.24 -3.98
C VAL A 175 0.28 22.57 -3.36
N ILE A 176 0.03 23.85 -3.09
CA ILE A 176 -1.26 24.37 -2.60
C ILE A 176 -2.19 24.61 -3.78
N LYS A 177 -1.64 25.19 -4.86
CA LYS A 177 -2.40 25.53 -6.05
C LYS A 177 -1.56 25.25 -7.29
N ASP A 178 -2.14 24.56 -8.24
CA ASP A 178 -1.59 24.39 -9.57
C ASP A 178 -2.53 25.03 -10.59
N GLY A 179 -1.97 25.79 -11.50
CA GLY A 179 -2.73 26.46 -12.53
C GLY A 179 -1.85 26.96 -13.65
N PHE A 180 -2.47 27.36 -14.71
CA PHE A 180 -1.77 28.03 -15.79
C PHE A 180 -2.61 29.16 -16.36
N THR A 181 -1.96 30.12 -16.97
CA THR A 181 -2.56 31.20 -17.75
C THR A 181 -1.95 31.19 -19.13
N ILE A 182 -2.71 31.66 -20.12
CA ILE A 182 -2.19 31.90 -21.46
C ILE A 182 -1.75 33.36 -21.53
N LYS A 183 -0.47 33.60 -21.77
CA LYS A 183 0.10 34.92 -22.01
C LYS A 183 0.77 34.91 -23.34
N ASP A 184 0.37 35.86 -24.21
CA ASP A 184 0.90 36.01 -25.59
C ASP A 184 0.86 34.68 -26.39
N GLY A 185 -0.21 33.89 -26.21
CA GLY A 185 -0.41 32.60 -26.88
C GLY A 185 0.36 31.43 -26.25
N HIS A 186 1.12 31.64 -25.18
CA HIS A 186 1.92 30.61 -24.51
C HIS A 186 1.40 30.28 -23.12
N PRO A 187 1.40 29.00 -22.70
CA PRO A 187 1.05 28.62 -21.34
C PRO A 187 2.14 29.09 -20.35
N THR A 188 1.70 29.77 -19.30
CA THR A 188 2.54 30.14 -18.15
C THR A 188 2.02 29.40 -16.93
N PHE A 189 2.85 28.54 -16.34
CA PHE A 189 2.47 27.71 -15.19
C PHE A 189 2.68 28.50 -13.89
N ASN A 190 1.63 28.53 -13.06
CA ASN A 190 1.59 29.26 -11.82
C ASN A 190 1.37 28.26 -10.66
N LYS A 191 2.46 27.74 -10.08
CA LYS A 191 2.39 26.89 -8.90
C LYS A 191 2.64 27.71 -7.63
N GLN A 192 1.78 27.47 -6.65
CA GLN A 192 1.99 27.95 -5.29
C GLN A 192 2.33 26.76 -4.40
N TRP A 193 3.36 26.93 -3.61
CA TRP A 193 3.88 25.92 -2.71
C TRP A 193 3.65 26.33 -1.25
N THR A 194 3.58 25.34 -0.36
CA THR A 194 3.67 25.61 1.08
C THR A 194 5.01 26.21 1.42
N ASP A 195 5.11 26.88 2.58
CA ASP A 195 6.41 27.11 3.18
C ASP A 195 7.14 25.78 3.42
N PRO A 196 8.48 25.77 3.44
CA PRO A 196 9.23 24.58 3.80
C PRO A 196 8.87 24.12 5.22
N ILE A 197 8.50 22.85 5.35
CA ILE A 197 8.19 22.20 6.62
C ILE A 197 9.21 21.09 6.91
N ASN A 198 9.55 20.88 8.17
CA ASN A 198 10.46 19.81 8.55
C ASN A 198 9.85 18.44 8.19
N ALA A 199 10.58 17.66 7.41
CA ALA A 199 10.08 16.39 6.86
C ALA A 199 9.85 15.32 7.94
N GLN A 200 10.69 15.30 8.98
CA GLN A 200 10.59 14.35 10.08
C GLN A 200 9.36 14.65 10.95
N ALA A 201 9.14 15.90 11.29
CA ALA A 201 7.98 16.36 12.05
C ALA A 201 6.68 16.10 11.25
N PHE A 202 6.69 16.40 9.95
CA PHE A 202 5.55 16.12 9.07
C PHE A 202 5.23 14.63 8.98
N ALA A 203 6.25 13.78 8.82
CA ALA A 203 6.05 12.33 8.81
C ALA A 203 5.45 11.84 10.14
N GLN A 204 5.92 12.34 11.26
CA GLN A 204 5.42 11.96 12.58
C GLN A 204 3.96 12.39 12.80
N GLU A 205 3.58 13.58 12.33
CA GLU A 205 2.19 14.05 12.39
C GLU A 205 1.25 13.18 11.53
N LEU A 206 1.69 12.72 10.36
CA LEU A 206 0.91 11.79 9.53
C LEU A 206 0.74 10.41 10.18
N ILE A 207 1.69 9.98 10.99
CA ILE A 207 1.63 8.70 11.72
C ILE A 207 0.73 8.81 12.95
N LYS A 208 0.83 9.90 13.68
CA LYS A 208 0.08 10.16 14.92
C LYS A 208 -0.52 11.55 14.88
N HIS A 209 -1.75 11.61 14.40
CA HIS A 209 -2.46 12.88 14.25
C HIS A 209 -2.64 13.63 15.57
N THR A 210 -2.43 14.93 15.50
CA THR A 210 -2.86 15.86 16.52
C THR A 210 -4.33 16.21 16.29
N TYR A 211 -5.15 15.96 17.30
CA TYR A 211 -6.57 16.28 17.20
C TYR A 211 -6.81 17.76 17.51
N ARG A 212 -7.82 18.34 16.87
CA ARG A 212 -8.26 19.69 17.17
C ARG A 212 -8.70 19.83 18.64
N ASP A 213 -8.66 21.03 19.17
CA ASP A 213 -9.04 21.31 20.55
C ASP A 213 -10.39 20.70 20.95
N GLY A 214 -10.44 20.10 22.12
CA GLY A 214 -11.62 19.42 22.66
C GLY A 214 -11.81 17.98 22.17
N TRP A 215 -10.94 17.47 21.29
CA TRP A 215 -11.00 16.09 20.81
C TRP A 215 -9.75 15.32 21.20
N LYS A 216 -9.94 14.12 21.72
CA LYS A 216 -8.88 13.16 21.99
C LYS A 216 -9.38 11.73 21.81
N LEU A 217 -8.51 10.83 21.43
CA LEU A 217 -8.83 9.41 21.52
C LEU A 217 -8.90 8.99 22.98
N PRO A 218 -9.79 8.04 23.33
CA PRO A 218 -9.73 7.40 24.63
C PRO A 218 -8.37 6.69 24.78
N ASP A 219 -7.92 6.54 26.02
CA ASP A 219 -6.75 5.75 26.32
C ASP A 219 -6.98 4.30 25.85
N MET A 220 -5.93 3.73 25.24
CA MET A 220 -6.00 2.32 24.88
C MET A 220 -6.19 1.47 26.13
N PRO A 221 -7.11 0.49 26.12
CA PRO A 221 -7.22 -0.41 27.24
C PRO A 221 -5.87 -1.09 27.47
N ASN A 222 -5.40 -1.03 28.69
CA ASN A 222 -4.19 -1.76 29.09
C ASN A 222 -4.46 -3.26 28.88
N ASN A 223 -3.59 -3.91 28.12
CA ASN A 223 -3.61 -5.37 27.95
C ASN A 223 -3.23 -6.08 29.24
#